data_e3e1587945b672fa891040d65636a468
#
_entry.id   e3e1587945b672fa891040d65636a468
#
_cell.length_a   1.000
_cell.length_b   1.000
_cell.length_c   1.000
_cell.angle_alpha   90.00
_cell.angle_beta   90.00
_cell.angle_gamma   90.00
#
_symmetry.space_group_name_H-M   'P 1'
#
loop_
_entity.id
_entity.type
_entity.pdbx_description
1 polymer ?
#
loop_
_entity_poly.entity_id
_entity_poly.type
_entity_poly.pdbx_seq_one_letter_code
_entity_poly.pdbx_strand_id
1 'polypeptide(L)'
;MILTAAAIEQAMAAGAINITPYDTSLLRPNSYRYRLGPTLKEFTGLDASGNQQFKTVTIPPEGYVLKPGPMYLGNTLERIGSKKYAMSLVGKNRMGCKGLFLQVAANLGHTASDHQ
;
A
#
# COMPACT_ATOMS: atom_id res chain seq x y z
N MET A 1 -16.49 -10.27 8.18
CA MET A 1 -16.00 -9.88 9.53
C MET A 1 -14.65 -9.18 9.38
N ILE A 2 -14.50 -8.05 10.04
CA ILE A 2 -13.23 -7.29 10.07
C ILE A 2 -12.50 -7.66 11.35
N LEU A 3 -11.19 -7.95 11.24
CA LEU A 3 -10.37 -8.31 12.39
C LEU A 3 -10.13 -7.10 13.29
N THR A 4 -10.22 -7.29 14.59
CA THR A 4 -9.77 -6.32 15.59
C THR A 4 -8.24 -6.32 15.71
N ALA A 5 -7.68 -5.28 16.36
CA ALA A 5 -6.24 -5.20 16.62
C ALA A 5 -5.69 -6.47 17.28
N ALA A 6 -6.35 -6.93 18.36
CA ALA A 6 -5.95 -8.15 19.05
C ALA A 6 -6.01 -9.39 18.15
N ALA A 7 -7.03 -9.49 17.30
CA ALA A 7 -7.16 -10.59 16.35
C ALA A 7 -6.09 -10.54 15.25
N ILE A 8 -5.68 -9.34 14.81
CA ILE A 8 -4.56 -9.17 13.86
C ILE A 8 -3.27 -9.66 14.50
N GLU A 9 -2.95 -9.26 15.73
CA GLU A 9 -1.76 -9.71 16.44
C GLU A 9 -1.74 -11.21 16.67
N GLN A 10 -2.86 -11.79 17.08
CA GLN A 10 -3.00 -13.25 17.23
C GLN A 10 -2.79 -13.97 15.88
N ALA A 11 -3.34 -13.45 14.80
CA ALA A 11 -3.17 -14.02 13.48
C ALA A 11 -1.72 -13.91 12.97
N MET A 12 -1.01 -12.82 13.32
CA MET A 12 0.41 -12.68 13.03
C MET A 12 1.24 -13.68 13.84
N ALA A 13 0.98 -13.82 15.14
CA ALA A 13 1.66 -14.81 15.98
C ALA A 13 1.44 -16.25 15.49
N ALA A 14 0.28 -16.55 14.95
CA ALA A 14 -0.05 -17.84 14.34
C ALA A 14 0.49 -18.02 12.91
N GLY A 15 1.15 -17.00 12.32
CA GLY A 15 1.64 -17.05 10.95
C GLY A 15 0.56 -17.01 9.88
N ALA A 16 -0.67 -16.63 10.23
CA ALA A 16 -1.78 -16.47 9.29
C ALA A 16 -1.76 -15.12 8.57
N ILE A 17 -1.17 -14.11 9.19
CA ILE A 17 -0.90 -12.78 8.60
C ILE A 17 0.59 -12.50 8.72
N ASN A 18 1.17 -11.93 7.67
CA ASN A 18 2.52 -11.38 7.65
C ASN A 18 2.48 -9.88 7.38
N ILE A 19 3.14 -9.10 8.23
CA ILE A 19 3.42 -7.67 8.02
C ILE A 19 4.88 -7.45 8.37
N THR A 20 5.71 -7.12 7.41
CA THR A 20 7.16 -6.97 7.60
C THR A 20 7.67 -5.71 6.89
N PRO A 21 8.33 -4.78 7.58
CA PRO A 21 8.53 -4.71 9.03
C PRO A 21 7.24 -4.32 9.78
N TYR A 22 6.98 -4.95 10.92
CA TYR A 22 5.83 -4.65 11.78
C TYR A 22 6.16 -3.57 12.80
N ASP A 23 5.23 -2.64 13.00
CA ASP A 23 5.32 -1.58 13.99
C ASP A 23 3.99 -1.48 14.74
N THR A 24 4.00 -1.82 16.04
CA THR A 24 2.78 -1.82 16.88
C THR A 24 2.10 -0.45 16.94
N SER A 25 2.87 0.65 16.81
CA SER A 25 2.32 2.00 16.83
C SER A 25 1.40 2.30 15.64
N LEU A 26 1.49 1.51 14.58
CA LEU A 26 0.67 1.62 13.37
C LEU A 26 -0.58 0.75 13.41
N LEU A 27 -0.72 -0.11 14.41
CA LEU A 27 -1.93 -0.90 14.62
C LEU A 27 -3.09 0.01 15.07
N ARG A 28 -4.26 -0.21 14.51
CA ARG A 28 -5.49 0.53 14.80
C ARG A 28 -6.58 -0.45 15.25
N PRO A 29 -7.70 0.01 15.84
CA PRO A 29 -8.70 -0.88 16.40
C PRO A 29 -9.17 -2.01 15.47
N ASN A 30 -9.17 -1.80 14.15
CA ASN A 30 -9.62 -2.77 13.16
C ASN A 30 -8.84 -2.70 11.84
N SER A 31 -7.61 -2.21 11.85
CA SER A 31 -6.77 -2.09 10.67
C SER A 31 -5.30 -1.91 11.03
N TYR A 32 -4.44 -2.01 10.04
CA TYR A 32 -3.03 -1.65 10.14
C TYR A 32 -2.73 -0.49 9.17
N ARG A 33 -2.03 0.54 9.65
CA ARG A 33 -1.55 1.64 8.81
C ARG A 33 -0.26 1.25 8.13
N TYR A 34 -0.31 1.00 6.85
CA TYR A 34 0.89 0.80 6.05
C TYR A 34 1.55 2.15 5.71
N ARG A 35 2.82 2.11 5.38
CA ARG A 35 3.63 3.26 4.98
C ARG A 35 3.92 3.19 3.49
N LEU A 36 4.12 4.34 2.88
CA LEU A 36 4.60 4.43 1.51
C LEU A 36 6.07 4.00 1.46
N GLY A 37 6.42 3.21 0.47
CA GLY A 37 7.79 2.83 0.18
C GLY A 37 8.64 4.01 -0.33
N PRO A 38 9.96 3.82 -0.48
CA PRO A 38 10.88 4.92 -0.76
C PRO A 38 10.86 5.39 -2.21
N THR A 39 10.15 4.72 -3.09
CA THR A 39 10.14 5.04 -4.53
C THR A 39 8.74 5.17 -5.09
N LEU A 40 8.62 6.00 -6.13
CA LEU A 40 7.44 6.13 -6.97
C LEU A 40 7.81 5.86 -8.42
N LYS A 41 6.86 5.40 -9.20
CA LYS A 41 6.95 5.35 -10.66
C LYS A 41 6.00 6.38 -11.24
N GLU A 42 6.54 7.40 -11.86
CA GLU A 42 5.78 8.42 -12.58
C GLU A 42 5.50 7.94 -14.00
N PHE A 43 4.24 7.94 -14.42
CA PHE A 43 3.85 7.62 -15.78
C PHE A 43 4.35 8.71 -16.74
N THR A 44 5.08 8.32 -17.77
CA THR A 44 5.71 9.26 -18.74
C THR A 44 5.11 9.17 -20.13
N GLY A 45 4.24 8.20 -20.39
CA GLY A 45 3.58 8.03 -21.68
C GLY A 45 3.56 6.59 -22.15
N LEU A 46 3.33 6.42 -23.44
CA LEU A 46 3.34 5.13 -24.13
C LEU A 46 4.51 5.07 -25.11
N ASP A 47 5.11 3.90 -25.27
CA ASP A 47 6.07 3.66 -26.34
C ASP A 47 5.38 3.47 -27.71
N ALA A 48 6.16 3.27 -28.76
CA ALA A 48 5.66 3.06 -30.12
C ALA A 48 4.76 1.81 -30.26
N SER A 49 4.87 0.85 -29.34
CA SER A 49 4.07 -0.38 -29.28
C SER A 49 2.86 -0.26 -28.37
N GLY A 50 2.63 0.90 -27.75
CA GLY A 50 1.51 1.15 -26.83
C GLY A 50 1.76 0.68 -25.39
N ASN A 51 2.99 0.30 -25.03
CA ASN A 51 3.32 -0.08 -23.65
C ASN A 51 3.53 1.14 -22.77
N GLN A 52 3.06 1.05 -21.54
CA GLN A 52 3.23 2.12 -20.55
C GLN A 52 4.70 2.28 -20.15
N GLN A 53 5.14 3.53 -20.16
CA GLN A 53 6.48 3.92 -19.73
C GLN A 53 6.44 4.65 -18.41
N PHE A 54 7.40 4.36 -17.54
CA PHE A 54 7.50 4.94 -16.21
C PHE A 54 8.91 5.42 -15.92
N LYS A 55 9.01 6.53 -15.20
CA LYS A 55 10.25 7.02 -14.59
C LYS A 55 10.22 6.68 -13.10
N THR A 56 11.26 6.02 -12.62
CA THR A 56 11.42 5.78 -11.18
C THR A 56 11.96 7.02 -10.49
N VAL A 57 11.31 7.43 -9.41
CA VAL A 57 11.68 8.57 -8.57
C VAL A 57 11.91 8.06 -7.16
N THR A 58 13.06 8.37 -6.58
CA THR A 58 13.32 8.16 -5.15
C THR A 58 12.74 9.33 -4.37
N ILE A 59 11.94 9.05 -3.35
CA ILE A 59 11.35 10.07 -2.49
C ILE A 59 12.44 10.56 -1.54
N PRO A 60 12.86 11.85 -1.62
CA PRO A 60 13.86 12.38 -0.71
C PRO A 60 13.28 12.58 0.71
N PRO A 61 14.14 12.78 1.75
CA PRO A 61 13.67 12.96 3.13
C PRO A 61 12.68 14.09 3.33
N GLU A 62 12.81 15.18 2.56
CA GLU A 62 11.89 16.33 2.57
C GLU A 62 10.54 16.04 1.91
N GLY A 63 10.39 14.90 1.26
CA GLY A 63 9.20 14.52 0.50
C GLY A 63 9.32 14.78 -0.99
N TYR A 64 8.31 14.40 -1.74
CA TYR A 64 8.23 14.58 -3.18
C TYR A 64 6.91 15.26 -3.55
N VAL A 65 6.99 16.32 -4.34
CA VAL A 65 5.81 17.06 -4.81
C VAL A 65 5.25 16.36 -6.03
N LEU A 66 4.05 15.81 -5.90
CA LEU A 66 3.32 15.23 -7.03
C LEU A 66 2.82 16.33 -7.95
N LYS A 67 3.06 16.18 -9.24
CA LYS A 67 2.60 17.13 -10.26
C LYS A 67 1.16 16.77 -10.67
N PRO A 68 0.31 17.79 -10.96
CA PRO A 68 -0.97 17.53 -11.60
C PRO A 68 -0.79 16.86 -12.98
N GLY A 69 -1.65 15.91 -13.31
CA GLY A 69 -1.70 15.26 -14.61
C GLY A 69 -1.12 13.85 -14.64
N PRO A 70 0.17 13.60 -14.32
CA PRO A 70 0.71 12.24 -14.33
C PRO A 70 0.07 11.33 -13.29
N MET A 71 -0.01 10.04 -13.62
CA MET A 71 -0.30 8.98 -12.67
C MET A 71 0.99 8.53 -11.99
N TYR A 72 0.90 8.28 -10.69
CA TYR A 72 2.01 7.76 -9.90
C TYR A 72 1.67 6.39 -9.35
N LEU A 73 2.58 5.43 -9.48
CA LEU A 73 2.49 4.13 -8.83
C LEU A 73 3.45 4.11 -7.64
N GLY A 74 2.91 3.78 -6.49
CA GLY A 74 3.69 3.56 -5.27
C GLY A 74 3.52 2.13 -4.79
N ASN A 75 4.40 1.72 -3.91
CA ASN A 75 4.29 0.46 -3.18
C ASN A 75 4.34 0.71 -1.67
N THR A 76 3.88 -0.25 -0.90
CA THR A 76 4.01 -0.20 0.55
C THR A 76 5.45 -0.44 0.98
N LEU A 77 5.88 0.18 2.08
CA LEU A 77 7.15 -0.16 2.72
C LEU A 77 7.12 -1.59 3.25
N GLU A 78 5.99 -1.97 3.84
CA GLU A 78 5.76 -3.30 4.36
C GLU A 78 5.45 -4.31 3.24
N ARG A 79 5.96 -5.53 3.39
CA ARG A 79 5.38 -6.70 2.75
C ARG A 79 4.19 -7.15 3.59
N ILE A 80 3.04 -7.23 2.97
CA ILE A 80 1.79 -7.58 3.64
C ILE A 80 1.21 -8.79 2.92
N GLY A 81 0.94 -9.85 3.68
CA GLY A 81 0.37 -11.08 3.15
C GLY A 81 -0.53 -11.77 4.15
N SER A 82 -1.36 -12.66 3.67
CA SER A 82 -2.22 -13.48 4.51
C SER A 82 -2.48 -14.83 3.87
N LYS A 83 -2.38 -15.88 4.67
CA LYS A 83 -2.73 -17.24 4.26
C LYS A 83 -4.23 -17.53 4.40
N LYS A 84 -4.92 -16.76 5.23
CA LYS A 84 -6.29 -17.07 5.65
C LYS A 84 -7.28 -15.94 5.33
N TYR A 85 -6.84 -14.71 5.37
CA TYR A 85 -7.73 -13.55 5.29
C TYR A 85 -7.49 -12.78 3.99
N ALA A 86 -8.56 -12.34 3.35
CA ALA A 86 -8.47 -11.35 2.29
C ALA A 86 -8.29 -9.96 2.90
N MET A 87 -7.33 -9.19 2.38
CA MET A 87 -7.09 -7.83 2.84
C MET A 87 -7.70 -6.82 1.87
N SER A 88 -8.16 -5.70 2.39
CA SER A 88 -8.57 -4.53 1.62
C SER A 88 -7.59 -3.38 1.86
N LEU A 89 -7.21 -2.71 0.79
CA LEU A 89 -6.33 -1.54 0.84
C LEU A 89 -7.18 -0.28 0.65
N VAL A 90 -7.12 0.63 1.62
CA VAL A 90 -7.88 1.88 1.56
C VAL A 90 -6.97 3.07 1.84
N GLY A 91 -7.25 4.19 1.17
CA GLY A 91 -6.56 5.44 1.39
C GLY A 91 -6.92 6.05 2.75
N LYS A 92 -6.00 6.84 3.29
CA LYS A 92 -6.22 7.58 4.53
C LYS A 92 -7.07 8.82 4.25
N ASN A 93 -8.15 9.01 5.02
CA ASN A 93 -9.05 10.16 4.89
C ASN A 93 -8.30 11.51 4.86
N ARG A 94 -7.33 11.72 5.75
CA ARG A 94 -6.53 12.95 5.79
C ARG A 94 -5.79 13.24 4.49
N MET A 95 -5.39 12.22 3.74
CA MET A 95 -4.75 12.38 2.45
C MET A 95 -5.78 12.68 1.36
N GLY A 96 -6.93 12.03 1.42
CA GLY A 96 -8.07 12.32 0.54
C GLY A 96 -8.52 13.78 0.63
N CYS A 97 -8.59 14.35 1.83
CA CYS A 97 -8.91 15.77 2.04
C CYS A 97 -7.88 16.73 1.43
N LYS A 98 -6.68 16.25 1.13
CA LYS A 98 -5.62 17.01 0.42
C LYS A 98 -5.61 16.74 -1.09
N GLY A 99 -6.60 16.01 -1.61
CA GLY A 99 -6.71 15.69 -3.02
C GLY A 99 -5.87 14.49 -3.47
N LEU A 100 -5.30 13.71 -2.54
CA LEU A 100 -4.55 12.51 -2.86
C LEU A 100 -5.42 11.27 -2.63
N PHE A 101 -5.76 10.59 -3.72
CA PHE A 101 -6.58 9.39 -3.69
C PHE A 101 -5.73 8.16 -4.01
N LEU A 102 -5.99 7.09 -3.27
CA LEU A 102 -5.45 5.77 -3.58
C LEU A 102 -6.44 5.03 -4.48
N GLN A 103 -5.95 4.59 -5.62
CA GLN A 103 -6.69 3.69 -6.51
C GLN A 103 -5.99 2.34 -6.55
N VAL A 104 -6.74 1.28 -6.32
CA VAL A 104 -6.28 -0.11 -6.45
C VAL A 104 -7.17 -0.86 -7.45
N ALA A 105 -6.58 -1.81 -8.16
CA ALA A 105 -7.27 -2.54 -9.21
C ALA A 105 -8.28 -3.56 -8.66
N ALA A 106 -8.09 -4.03 -7.42
CA ALA A 106 -8.95 -5.02 -6.78
C ALA A 106 -9.36 -4.57 -5.38
N ASN A 107 -10.60 -4.82 -4.99
CA ASN A 107 -11.09 -4.50 -3.65
C ASN A 107 -10.44 -5.34 -2.55
N LEU A 108 -10.06 -6.58 -2.89
CA LEU A 108 -9.46 -7.53 -1.96
C LEU A 108 -8.15 -8.08 -2.53
N GLY A 109 -7.12 -8.14 -1.70
CA GLY A 109 -5.90 -8.85 -2.00
C GLY A 109 -6.11 -10.37 -1.95
N HIS A 110 -5.34 -11.09 -2.75
CA HIS A 110 -5.38 -12.55 -2.75
C HIS A 110 -4.86 -13.13 -1.44
N THR A 111 -5.50 -14.18 -0.95
CA THR A 111 -4.95 -15.01 0.13
C THR A 111 -3.78 -15.84 -0.39
N ALA A 112 -2.93 -16.30 0.52
CA ALA A 112 -1.72 -17.08 0.23
C ALA A 112 -0.65 -16.36 -0.61
N SER A 113 -0.71 -15.03 -0.71
CA SER A 113 0.30 -14.20 -1.36
C SER A 113 0.74 -13.05 -0.47
N ASP A 114 1.99 -12.61 -0.68
CA ASP A 114 2.52 -11.39 -0.07
C ASP A 114 2.48 -10.26 -1.10
N HIS A 115 2.12 -9.07 -0.65
CA HIS A 115 2.01 -7.87 -1.48
C HIS A 115 2.92 -6.75 -0.96
N GLN A 116 3.42 -5.96 -1.88
CA GLN A 116 4.23 -4.77 -1.60
C GLN A 116 3.89 -3.63 -2.57
#